data_e190b0823b20559990c6cce1a3057000
#
_entry.id   e190b0823b20559990c6cce1a3057000
#
_cell.length_a   1.000
_cell.length_b   1.000
_cell.length_c   1.000
_cell.angle_alpha   90.00
_cell.angle_beta   90.00
_cell.angle_gamma   90.00
#
_symmetry.space_group_name_H-M   'P 1'
#
loop_
_entity.id
_entity.type
_entity.pdbx_description
1 polymer ?
#
loop_
_entity_poly.entity_id
_entity_poly.type
_entity_poly.pdbx_seq_one_letter_code
_entity_poly.pdbx_strand_id
1 'polypeptide(L)'
;MRPSSPSGGRSSRTRVVALLACLAMLTACGQATQTALTGTPSATESAVTPGPDAPTSTSEVDVEREGMEPAVVTAVRYAAHQTYDRLVIDLEGDIPGYNVKWVDEFLQDGSGKPIDVRGGAYLQLTLFPAHAHDEDGRPTWKGGPIYPADLGNLTEVVRTGDFEGRVGIGVVLARQAAFQLREQEEPTQLILDVAH
;
A
#
# COMPACT_ATOMS: atom_id res chain seq x y z
N MET A 1 44.74 -33.24 -7.74
CA MET A 1 45.47 -32.46 -8.77
C MET A 1 44.86 -31.07 -8.86
N ARG A 2 45.52 -30.08 -8.33
CA ARG A 2 45.44 -28.67 -8.72
C ARG A 2 46.39 -28.50 -9.91
N PRO A 3 46.31 -27.45 -10.76
CA PRO A 3 46.24 -26.00 -10.49
C PRO A 3 45.34 -25.25 -11.57
N SER A 4 45.15 -23.95 -11.73
CA SER A 4 45.82 -22.70 -11.36
C SER A 4 44.95 -21.55 -11.88
N SER A 5 44.91 -20.43 -11.19
CA SER A 5 44.54 -19.10 -11.70
C SER A 5 45.65 -18.54 -12.63
N PRO A 6 45.38 -17.49 -13.45
CA PRO A 6 45.72 -16.13 -13.06
C PRO A 6 44.70 -15.06 -13.57
N SER A 7 44.45 -13.99 -12.84
CA SER A 7 45.19 -12.73 -12.74
C SER A 7 45.00 -11.75 -13.92
N GLY A 8 44.51 -10.54 -13.60
CA GLY A 8 45.05 -9.32 -14.19
C GLY A 8 44.10 -8.42 -14.99
N GLY A 9 43.91 -7.18 -14.53
CA GLY A 9 43.46 -6.12 -15.42
C GLY A 9 42.93 -4.85 -14.72
N ARG A 10 43.83 -4.14 -14.02
CA ARG A 10 43.63 -2.72 -13.68
C ARG A 10 43.72 -1.87 -14.95
N SER A 11 42.81 -0.92 -15.13
CA SER A 11 43.12 0.28 -15.91
C SER A 11 42.48 1.51 -15.26
N SER A 12 43.36 2.39 -14.90
CA SER A 12 43.25 3.72 -14.32
C SER A 12 43.20 4.77 -15.44
N ARG A 13 42.81 5.99 -15.09
CA ARG A 13 43.00 7.28 -15.80
C ARG A 13 41.67 7.79 -16.45
N THR A 14 41.24 9.05 -16.35
CA THR A 14 42.03 10.29 -16.17
C THR A 14 41.02 11.42 -15.80
N ARG A 15 41.47 12.33 -14.94
CA ARG A 15 40.85 13.62 -14.55
C ARG A 15 40.80 14.58 -15.76
N VAL A 16 39.73 15.35 -15.85
CA VAL A 16 39.79 16.68 -16.47
C VAL A 16 39.02 17.67 -15.61
N VAL A 17 39.76 18.62 -15.09
CA VAL A 17 39.33 19.83 -14.42
C VAL A 17 39.12 20.90 -15.50
N ALA A 18 38.03 21.62 -15.50
CA ALA A 18 37.92 22.90 -16.16
C ALA A 18 37.14 23.89 -15.30
N LEU A 19 37.88 24.77 -14.69
CA LEU A 19 37.45 26.05 -14.12
C LEU A 19 37.16 27.04 -15.25
N LEU A 20 36.08 27.80 -15.12
CA LEU A 20 35.98 29.15 -15.70
C LEU A 20 35.01 29.99 -14.89
N ALA A 21 35.58 31.04 -14.33
CA ALA A 21 34.93 32.15 -13.61
C ALA A 21 34.57 33.25 -14.59
N CYS A 22 33.48 33.99 -14.33
CA CYS A 22 33.19 35.36 -14.74
C CYS A 22 32.02 35.83 -13.86
N LEU A 23 32.19 36.70 -13.00
CA LEU A 23 32.39 38.09 -12.67
C LEU A 23 31.18 38.98 -13.07
N ALA A 24 30.49 39.45 -12.03
CA ALA A 24 29.90 40.77 -11.72
C ALA A 24 28.98 41.48 -12.74
N MET A 25 27.85 41.99 -12.22
CA MET A 25 27.44 43.39 -12.27
C MET A 25 26.41 43.68 -11.16
N LEU A 26 26.76 44.71 -10.35
CA LEU A 26 25.92 45.46 -9.42
C LEU A 26 25.01 46.43 -10.17
N THR A 27 23.77 46.65 -9.66
CA THR A 27 23.07 47.97 -9.59
C THR A 27 21.83 47.72 -8.70
N ALA A 28 21.76 48.33 -7.60
CA ALA A 28 21.37 49.64 -7.14
C ALA A 28 19.91 49.75 -6.63
N CYS A 29 19.82 50.03 -5.32
CA CYS A 29 18.85 50.86 -4.58
C CYS A 29 17.36 50.87 -4.93
N GLY A 30 16.58 50.50 -3.94
CA GLY A 30 15.21 50.91 -3.72
C GLY A 30 14.84 50.64 -2.25
N GLN A 31 15.03 51.66 -1.37
CA GLN A 31 14.54 51.61 0.00
C GLN A 31 13.03 51.86 -0.01
N ALA A 32 12.25 50.86 0.37
CA ALA A 32 10.86 51.02 0.76
C ALA A 32 10.74 50.63 2.25
N THR A 33 10.42 51.61 3.06
CA THR A 33 10.06 51.50 4.47
C THR A 33 8.91 50.49 4.62
N GLN A 34 9.18 49.34 5.24
CA GLN A 34 8.13 48.42 5.63
C GLN A 34 7.86 48.55 7.12
N THR A 35 6.67 49.01 7.39
CA THR A 35 6.02 49.01 8.70
C THR A 35 5.85 47.54 9.14
N ALA A 36 6.46 47.19 10.26
CA ALA A 36 6.31 45.86 10.87
C ALA A 36 4.87 45.68 11.36
N LEU A 37 4.10 44.87 10.69
CA LEU A 37 2.90 44.24 11.24
C LEU A 37 3.29 42.86 11.72
N THR A 38 3.23 42.64 13.03
CA THR A 38 3.37 41.39 13.71
C THR A 38 2.18 40.51 13.33
N GLY A 39 2.31 39.74 12.27
CA GLY A 39 1.38 38.68 11.88
C GLY A 39 1.93 37.34 12.32
N THR A 40 1.30 36.73 13.31
CA THR A 40 1.46 35.33 13.66
C THR A 40 1.34 34.48 12.39
N PRO A 41 2.28 33.59 12.06
CA PRO A 41 2.08 32.67 10.96
C PRO A 41 0.99 31.67 11.37
N SER A 42 -0.22 31.89 10.88
CA SER A 42 -1.24 30.84 10.83
C SER A 42 -0.73 29.81 9.86
N ALA A 43 -0.35 28.65 10.37
CA ALA A 43 -0.08 27.50 9.54
C ALA A 43 -1.39 27.17 8.80
N THR A 44 -1.49 27.61 7.57
CA THR A 44 -2.53 27.15 6.66
C THR A 44 -2.17 25.70 6.34
N GLU A 45 -2.81 24.80 7.07
CA GLU A 45 -2.87 23.39 6.70
C GLU A 45 -3.48 23.35 5.30
N SER A 46 -2.65 23.13 4.31
CA SER A 46 -3.10 22.95 2.92
C SER A 46 -3.94 21.68 2.90
N ALA A 47 -5.26 21.85 2.96
CA ALA A 47 -6.19 20.78 2.68
C ALA A 47 -5.91 20.31 1.25
N VAL A 48 -5.24 19.15 1.11
CA VAL A 48 -5.06 18.49 -0.16
C VAL A 48 -6.46 18.14 -0.65
N THR A 49 -6.93 18.82 -1.68
CA THR A 49 -8.19 18.47 -2.34
C THR A 49 -8.01 17.09 -2.95
N PRO A 50 -8.83 16.08 -2.59
CA PRO A 50 -8.75 14.77 -3.20
C PRO A 50 -8.86 14.87 -4.72
N GLY A 51 -8.01 14.14 -5.45
CA GLY A 51 -8.13 14.02 -6.91
C GLY A 51 -9.44 13.32 -7.29
N PRO A 52 -9.89 13.45 -8.56
CA PRO A 52 -11.19 12.95 -9.00
C PRO A 52 -11.42 11.45 -8.80
N ASP A 53 -10.35 10.68 -8.63
CA ASP A 53 -10.39 9.22 -8.43
C ASP A 53 -10.06 8.78 -6.98
N ALA A 54 -9.86 9.73 -6.07
CA ALA A 54 -9.53 9.41 -4.69
C ALA A 54 -10.78 8.96 -3.90
N PRO A 55 -10.64 7.92 -3.03
CA PRO A 55 -11.70 7.53 -2.11
C PRO A 55 -12.14 8.67 -1.20
N THR A 56 -13.43 8.71 -0.87
CA THR A 56 -14.01 9.79 -0.03
C THR A 56 -14.75 9.30 1.21
N SER A 57 -14.95 7.97 1.38
CA SER A 57 -15.69 7.39 2.49
C SER A 57 -14.80 6.55 3.39
N THR A 58 -15.02 6.63 4.69
CA THR A 58 -14.43 5.74 5.71
C THR A 58 -15.44 4.70 6.20
N SER A 59 -16.63 4.61 5.58
CA SER A 59 -17.68 3.71 5.99
C SER A 59 -17.30 2.25 5.72
N GLU A 60 -17.59 1.41 6.67
CA GLU A 60 -17.45 -0.05 6.53
C GLU A 60 -18.36 -0.59 5.43
N VAL A 61 -17.96 -1.70 4.84
CA VAL A 61 -18.69 -2.34 3.73
C VAL A 61 -19.03 -3.75 4.14
N ASP A 62 -20.24 -4.19 3.81
CA ASP A 62 -20.70 -5.57 4.00
C ASP A 62 -21.54 -5.97 2.80
N VAL A 63 -21.06 -6.98 2.05
CA VAL A 63 -21.74 -7.53 0.86
C VAL A 63 -21.92 -9.02 1.07
N GLU A 64 -23.17 -9.40 1.29
CA GLU A 64 -23.53 -10.82 1.46
C GLU A 64 -23.84 -11.46 0.09
N ARG A 65 -23.30 -12.67 -0.10
CA ARG A 65 -23.60 -13.54 -1.25
C ARG A 65 -23.72 -14.98 -0.77
N GLU A 66 -24.82 -15.61 -1.12
CA GLU A 66 -25.13 -16.97 -0.70
C GLU A 66 -25.27 -17.91 -1.89
N GLY A 67 -25.07 -19.21 -1.63
CA GLY A 67 -25.35 -20.28 -2.61
C GLY A 67 -24.36 -20.36 -3.78
N MET A 68 -23.16 -19.78 -3.62
CA MET A 68 -22.10 -19.79 -4.61
C MET A 68 -20.96 -20.74 -4.20
N GLU A 69 -20.22 -21.23 -5.18
CA GLU A 69 -18.99 -21.97 -4.94
C GLU A 69 -17.92 -21.04 -4.32
N PRO A 70 -17.04 -21.54 -3.44
CA PRO A 70 -15.98 -20.74 -2.88
C PRO A 70 -15.00 -20.21 -3.95
N ALA A 71 -14.72 -18.94 -3.93
CA ALA A 71 -13.67 -18.34 -4.75
C ALA A 71 -12.28 -18.71 -4.21
N VAL A 72 -11.27 -18.75 -5.10
CA VAL A 72 -9.89 -18.97 -4.69
C VAL A 72 -9.10 -17.70 -4.83
N VAL A 73 -8.51 -17.20 -3.71
CA VAL A 73 -7.57 -16.09 -3.74
C VAL A 73 -6.25 -16.59 -4.33
N THR A 74 -5.90 -16.13 -5.52
CA THR A 74 -4.69 -16.59 -6.25
C THR A 74 -3.49 -15.68 -6.03
N ALA A 75 -3.73 -14.38 -5.85
CA ALA A 75 -2.70 -13.41 -5.51
C ALA A 75 -3.28 -12.17 -4.83
N VAL A 76 -2.42 -11.46 -4.11
CA VAL A 76 -2.70 -10.13 -3.59
C VAL A 76 -1.56 -9.22 -4.02
N ARG A 77 -1.89 -8.14 -4.72
CA ARG A 77 -0.94 -7.18 -5.29
C ARG A 77 -1.27 -5.77 -4.82
N TYR A 78 -0.28 -4.91 -4.74
CA TYR A 78 -0.48 -3.52 -4.33
C TYR A 78 0.42 -2.57 -5.11
N ALA A 79 -0.04 -1.32 -5.29
CA ALA A 79 0.68 -0.26 -5.99
C ALA A 79 0.25 1.12 -5.50
N ALA A 80 1.20 2.06 -5.50
CA ALA A 80 0.93 3.47 -5.25
C ALA A 80 0.34 4.15 -6.50
N HIS A 81 -0.64 5.02 -6.29
CA HIS A 81 -1.16 5.99 -7.25
C HIS A 81 -0.95 7.41 -6.69
N GLN A 82 -1.32 8.43 -7.44
CA GLN A 82 -1.04 9.83 -7.06
C GLN A 82 -1.74 10.27 -5.76
N THR A 83 -2.94 9.75 -5.48
CA THR A 83 -3.79 10.18 -4.37
C THR A 83 -4.31 9.03 -3.51
N TYR A 84 -3.94 7.80 -3.83
CA TYR A 84 -4.37 6.59 -3.12
C TYR A 84 -3.40 5.43 -3.36
N ASP A 85 -3.42 4.48 -2.46
CA ASP A 85 -2.77 3.18 -2.62
C ASP A 85 -3.82 2.14 -3.00
N ARG A 86 -3.50 1.27 -3.95
CA ARG A 86 -4.37 0.21 -4.45
C ARG A 86 -3.92 -1.15 -3.98
N LEU A 87 -4.84 -1.91 -3.43
CA LEU A 87 -4.73 -3.34 -3.21
C LEU A 87 -5.63 -4.07 -4.21
N VAL A 88 -5.10 -5.06 -4.91
CA VAL A 88 -5.85 -5.91 -5.85
C VAL A 88 -5.78 -7.35 -5.37
N ILE A 89 -6.94 -7.95 -5.19
CA ILE A 89 -7.11 -9.35 -4.84
C ILE A 89 -7.55 -10.09 -6.09
N ASP A 90 -6.68 -10.94 -6.62
CA ASP A 90 -6.96 -11.77 -7.79
C ASP A 90 -7.71 -13.02 -7.34
N LEU A 91 -8.80 -13.32 -8.01
CA LEU A 91 -9.69 -14.42 -7.70
C LEU A 91 -9.82 -15.39 -8.87
N GLU A 92 -9.94 -16.67 -8.56
CA GLU A 92 -10.47 -17.69 -9.46
C GLU A 92 -11.90 -18.03 -8.99
N GLY A 93 -12.85 -18.13 -9.93
CA GLY A 93 -14.28 -18.22 -9.65
C GLY A 93 -14.96 -16.85 -9.63
N ASP A 94 -16.18 -16.82 -9.11
CA ASP A 94 -16.98 -15.60 -8.98
C ASP A 94 -16.54 -14.76 -7.77
N ILE A 95 -16.85 -13.46 -7.77
CA ILE A 95 -16.54 -12.59 -6.62
C ILE A 95 -17.42 -13.02 -5.43
N PRO A 96 -16.83 -13.45 -4.30
CA PRO A 96 -17.59 -13.90 -3.14
C PRO A 96 -18.23 -12.74 -2.37
N GLY A 97 -19.01 -13.02 -1.34
CA GLY A 97 -19.36 -12.04 -0.33
C GLY A 97 -18.10 -11.52 0.37
N TYR A 98 -18.16 -10.29 0.84
CA TYR A 98 -17.03 -9.70 1.55
C TYR A 98 -17.47 -8.64 2.55
N ASN A 99 -16.66 -8.44 3.58
CA ASN A 99 -16.79 -7.28 4.44
C ASN A 99 -15.45 -6.58 4.64
N VAL A 100 -15.51 -5.28 4.92
CA VAL A 100 -14.35 -4.45 5.25
C VAL A 100 -14.68 -3.63 6.48
N LYS A 101 -13.90 -3.82 7.55
CA LYS A 101 -14.15 -3.21 8.86
C LYS A 101 -12.88 -2.64 9.46
N TRP A 102 -13.00 -1.54 10.18
CA TRP A 102 -11.95 -1.03 11.05
C TRP A 102 -11.82 -1.91 12.29
N VAL A 103 -10.59 -2.26 12.64
CA VAL A 103 -10.29 -3.09 13.81
C VAL A 103 -9.16 -2.45 14.63
N ASP A 104 -9.08 -2.78 15.91
CA ASP A 104 -8.01 -2.29 16.78
C ASP A 104 -6.72 -3.11 16.62
N GLU A 105 -6.86 -4.39 16.25
CA GLU A 105 -5.76 -5.32 16.00
C GLU A 105 -6.20 -6.44 15.05
N PHE A 106 -5.26 -7.11 14.38
CA PHE A 106 -5.55 -8.32 13.63
C PHE A 106 -5.40 -9.54 14.52
N LEU A 107 -6.37 -10.46 14.40
CA LEU A 107 -6.33 -11.76 15.02
C LEU A 107 -6.13 -12.85 13.97
N GLN A 108 -5.28 -13.81 14.29
CA GLN A 108 -5.10 -14.99 13.45
C GLN A 108 -6.34 -15.88 13.52
N ASP A 109 -6.95 -16.18 12.38
CA ASP A 109 -8.11 -17.08 12.30
C ASP A 109 -7.79 -18.44 12.91
N GLY A 110 -8.79 -19.07 13.49
CA GLY A 110 -8.72 -20.36 14.16
C GLY A 110 -8.05 -20.34 15.54
N SER A 111 -7.01 -19.52 15.76
CA SER A 111 -6.33 -19.44 17.07
C SER A 111 -6.73 -18.23 17.91
N GLY A 112 -7.25 -17.17 17.30
CA GLY A 112 -7.56 -15.88 17.94
C GLY A 112 -6.35 -15.15 18.52
N LYS A 113 -5.13 -15.52 18.11
CA LYS A 113 -3.91 -14.86 18.58
C LYS A 113 -3.68 -13.54 17.85
N PRO A 114 -3.31 -12.46 18.57
CA PRO A 114 -2.93 -11.22 17.93
C PRO A 114 -1.76 -11.40 16.96
N ILE A 115 -1.80 -10.70 15.83
CA ILE A 115 -0.71 -10.63 14.86
C ILE A 115 0.06 -9.35 15.15
N ASP A 116 1.37 -9.49 15.44
CA ASP A 116 2.22 -8.34 15.80
C ASP A 116 2.61 -7.55 14.56
N VAL A 117 1.84 -6.51 14.27
CA VAL A 117 2.08 -5.49 13.24
C VAL A 117 1.87 -4.10 13.81
N ARG A 118 2.49 -3.08 13.22
CA ARG A 118 2.44 -1.71 13.73
C ARG A 118 2.00 -0.73 12.67
N GLY A 119 0.91 -0.01 12.92
CA GLY A 119 0.37 1.03 12.07
C GLY A 119 -0.42 2.06 12.86
N GLY A 120 -0.92 3.07 12.17
CA GLY A 120 -1.82 4.07 12.74
C GLY A 120 -3.30 3.70 12.60
N ALA A 121 -3.63 2.73 11.73
CA ALA A 121 -4.97 2.18 11.57
C ALA A 121 -4.93 0.79 10.91
N TYR A 122 -5.96 -0.01 11.19
CA TYR A 122 -6.06 -1.37 10.71
C TYR A 122 -7.42 -1.59 10.05
N LEU A 123 -7.40 -2.06 8.79
CA LEU A 123 -8.59 -2.36 8.03
C LEU A 123 -8.61 -3.87 7.72
N GLN A 124 -9.60 -4.57 8.25
CA GLN A 124 -9.79 -6.01 8.03
C GLN A 124 -10.75 -6.24 6.89
N LEU A 125 -10.31 -6.92 5.84
CA LEU A 125 -11.12 -7.43 4.75
C LEU A 125 -11.29 -8.94 4.95
N THR A 126 -12.51 -9.44 4.81
CA THR A 126 -12.83 -10.87 4.88
C THR A 126 -13.65 -11.26 3.67
N LEU A 127 -13.25 -12.31 2.97
CA LEU A 127 -13.96 -12.92 1.85
C LEU A 127 -14.67 -14.19 2.32
N PHE A 128 -15.92 -14.42 1.86
CA PHE A 128 -16.72 -15.60 2.19
C PHE A 128 -17.83 -15.85 1.14
N PRO A 129 -17.98 -17.07 0.58
CA PRO A 129 -17.11 -18.22 0.75
C PRO A 129 -15.84 -18.10 -0.08
N ALA A 130 -14.69 -18.35 0.50
CA ALA A 130 -13.40 -18.25 -0.19
C ALA A 130 -12.32 -19.14 0.45
N HIS A 131 -11.28 -19.47 -0.34
CA HIS A 131 -10.07 -20.17 0.08
C HIS A 131 -8.82 -19.45 -0.44
N ALA A 132 -7.68 -19.63 0.22
CA ALA A 132 -6.36 -19.21 -0.27
C ALA A 132 -5.40 -20.41 -0.37
N HIS A 133 -5.94 -21.60 -0.63
CA HIS A 133 -5.21 -22.85 -0.81
C HIS A 133 -5.82 -23.67 -1.98
N ASP A 134 -5.00 -24.55 -2.56
CA ASP A 134 -5.43 -25.52 -3.56
C ASP A 134 -6.07 -26.77 -2.91
N GLU A 135 -6.50 -27.75 -3.75
CA GLU A 135 -7.11 -29.01 -3.29
C GLU A 135 -6.16 -29.86 -2.42
N ASP A 136 -4.84 -29.66 -2.55
CA ASP A 136 -3.83 -30.32 -1.71
C ASP A 136 -3.53 -29.54 -0.41
N GLY A 137 -4.23 -28.44 -0.14
CA GLY A 137 -4.03 -27.56 1.02
C GLY A 137 -2.78 -26.69 0.92
N ARG A 138 -2.20 -26.53 -0.29
CA ARG A 138 -1.04 -25.65 -0.49
C ARG A 138 -1.51 -24.21 -0.71
N PRO A 139 -0.88 -23.22 -0.06
CA PRO A 139 -1.24 -21.80 -0.26
C PRO A 139 -1.13 -21.38 -1.74
N THR A 140 -2.22 -20.84 -2.28
CA THR A 140 -2.26 -20.21 -3.61
C THR A 140 -1.67 -18.83 -3.58
N TRP A 141 -1.96 -18.04 -2.54
CA TRP A 141 -1.30 -16.78 -2.25
C TRP A 141 0.01 -17.04 -1.48
N LYS A 142 1.14 -16.97 -2.19
CA LYS A 142 2.47 -17.35 -1.70
C LYS A 142 3.11 -16.27 -0.83
N GLY A 143 4.00 -16.71 0.08
CA GLY A 143 4.73 -15.83 0.99
C GLY A 143 4.00 -15.59 2.31
N GLY A 144 4.27 -14.47 2.97
CA GLY A 144 3.61 -14.02 4.18
C GLY A 144 3.98 -14.75 5.47
N PRO A 145 3.22 -14.53 6.55
CA PRO A 145 1.88 -13.88 6.57
C PRO A 145 1.89 -12.37 6.48
N ILE A 146 3.03 -11.70 6.64
CA ILE A 146 3.17 -10.24 6.57
C ILE A 146 3.94 -9.88 5.31
N TYR A 147 3.40 -8.94 4.53
CA TYR A 147 3.96 -8.47 3.26
C TYR A 147 4.19 -6.96 3.34
N PRO A 148 5.45 -6.49 3.46
CA PRO A 148 5.75 -5.06 3.41
C PRO A 148 5.29 -4.45 2.09
N ALA A 149 4.57 -3.34 2.16
CA ALA A 149 4.11 -2.58 1.00
C ALA A 149 4.86 -1.27 0.84
N ASP A 150 5.12 -0.57 1.95
CA ASP A 150 5.87 0.69 2.02
C ASP A 150 5.35 1.76 1.05
N LEU A 151 4.01 1.86 0.89
CA LEU A 151 3.35 2.83 0.02
C LEU A 151 3.00 4.12 0.79
N GLY A 152 2.25 5.03 0.16
CA GLY A 152 1.92 6.34 0.73
C GLY A 152 1.17 6.29 2.06
N ASN A 153 0.18 5.40 2.18
CA ASN A 153 -0.56 5.13 3.42
C ASN A 153 -0.60 3.65 3.79
N LEU A 154 -0.59 2.74 2.78
CA LEU A 154 -0.57 1.30 2.97
C LEU A 154 0.86 0.85 3.27
N THR A 155 1.13 0.43 4.52
CA THR A 155 2.46 0.05 4.99
C THR A 155 2.72 -1.45 4.89
N GLU A 156 1.71 -2.27 5.22
CA GLU A 156 1.81 -3.72 5.18
C GLU A 156 0.47 -4.34 4.78
N VAL A 157 0.53 -5.51 4.16
CA VAL A 157 -0.61 -6.40 3.94
C VAL A 157 -0.38 -7.66 4.76
N VAL A 158 -1.43 -8.17 5.39
CA VAL A 158 -1.34 -9.29 6.33
C VAL A 158 -2.33 -10.37 5.92
N ARG A 159 -1.89 -11.61 5.79
CA ARG A 159 -2.79 -12.74 5.71
C ARG A 159 -3.22 -13.14 7.13
N THR A 160 -4.43 -12.74 7.54
CA THR A 160 -4.92 -13.00 8.90
C THR A 160 -5.45 -14.41 9.07
N GLY A 161 -5.91 -15.05 7.95
CA GLY A 161 -6.32 -16.44 7.99
C GLY A 161 -6.86 -16.98 6.66
N ASP A 162 -7.03 -18.29 6.65
CA ASP A 162 -7.67 -19.08 5.61
C ASP A 162 -8.28 -20.30 6.31
N PHE A 163 -9.51 -20.12 6.84
CA PHE A 163 -10.13 -21.07 7.73
C PHE A 163 -11.67 -21.04 7.58
N GLU A 164 -12.30 -22.23 7.57
CA GLU A 164 -13.76 -22.42 7.48
C GLU A 164 -14.41 -21.65 6.32
N GLY A 165 -13.78 -21.68 5.15
CA GLY A 165 -14.29 -20.99 3.96
C GLY A 165 -14.17 -19.47 4.01
N ARG A 166 -13.34 -18.93 4.91
CA ARG A 166 -13.07 -17.50 5.03
C ARG A 166 -11.61 -17.21 4.75
N VAL A 167 -11.36 -16.17 3.96
CA VAL A 167 -10.01 -15.63 3.75
C VAL A 167 -9.93 -14.24 4.35
N GLY A 168 -9.04 -14.07 5.32
CA GLY A 168 -8.81 -12.81 6.00
C GLY A 168 -7.57 -12.08 5.45
N ILE A 169 -7.74 -10.80 5.12
CA ILE A 169 -6.69 -9.90 4.62
C ILE A 169 -6.69 -8.64 5.47
N GLY A 170 -5.63 -8.43 6.24
CA GLY A 170 -5.39 -7.21 7.00
C GLY A 170 -4.64 -6.18 6.15
N VAL A 171 -5.05 -4.93 6.24
CA VAL A 171 -4.40 -3.79 5.60
C VAL A 171 -3.92 -2.85 6.69
N VAL A 172 -2.61 -2.75 6.87
CA VAL A 172 -1.97 -1.85 7.85
C VAL A 172 -1.75 -0.50 7.19
N LEU A 173 -2.25 0.54 7.82
CA LEU A 173 -2.20 1.91 7.33
C LEU A 173 -1.36 2.79 8.27
N ALA A 174 -0.64 3.77 7.72
CA ALA A 174 0.04 4.79 8.50
C ALA A 174 -0.96 5.67 9.28
N ARG A 175 -2.17 5.87 8.71
CA ARG A 175 -3.30 6.55 9.34
C ARG A 175 -4.63 6.08 8.79
N GLN A 176 -5.70 6.28 9.54
CA GLN A 176 -7.06 6.06 9.02
C GLN A 176 -7.35 7.05 7.88
N ALA A 177 -7.88 6.53 6.78
CA ALA A 177 -8.21 7.32 5.59
C ALA A 177 -9.45 6.77 4.89
N ALA A 178 -9.99 7.54 3.96
CA ALA A 178 -11.08 7.09 3.11
C ALA A 178 -10.65 5.90 2.24
N PHE A 179 -11.57 4.98 1.99
CA PHE A 179 -11.36 3.86 1.09
C PHE A 179 -12.59 3.59 0.22
N GLN A 180 -12.41 2.87 -0.86
CA GLN A 180 -13.48 2.33 -1.69
C GLN A 180 -13.13 0.97 -2.22
N LEU A 181 -14.15 0.13 -2.40
CA LEU A 181 -14.02 -1.14 -3.10
C LEU A 181 -14.65 -1.06 -4.48
N ARG A 182 -14.06 -1.81 -5.39
CA ARG A 182 -14.58 -2.03 -6.74
C ARG A 182 -14.44 -3.49 -7.10
N GLU A 183 -15.46 -4.01 -7.72
CA GLU A 183 -15.48 -5.35 -8.29
C GLU A 183 -15.14 -5.28 -9.78
N GLN A 184 -14.37 -6.26 -10.25
CA GLN A 184 -14.04 -6.43 -11.65
C GLN A 184 -14.22 -7.90 -12.01
N GLU A 185 -14.96 -8.20 -13.08
CA GLU A 185 -15.28 -9.57 -13.48
C GLU A 185 -14.24 -10.18 -14.44
N GLU A 186 -13.60 -9.37 -15.26
CA GLU A 186 -12.61 -9.82 -16.25
C GLU A 186 -11.33 -8.97 -16.22
N PRO A 187 -10.24 -9.46 -15.62
CA PRO A 187 -10.11 -10.65 -14.78
C PRO A 187 -10.89 -10.49 -13.46
N THR A 188 -11.30 -11.60 -12.84
CA THR A 188 -12.05 -11.56 -11.57
C THR A 188 -11.17 -11.02 -10.45
N GLN A 189 -11.53 -9.84 -9.93
CA GLN A 189 -10.75 -9.11 -8.93
C GLN A 189 -11.64 -8.32 -7.97
N LEU A 190 -11.23 -8.26 -6.71
CA LEU A 190 -11.71 -7.26 -5.77
C LEU A 190 -10.60 -6.22 -5.55
N ILE A 191 -10.91 -4.96 -5.77
CA ILE A 191 -9.97 -3.85 -5.73
C ILE A 191 -10.32 -2.93 -4.58
N LEU A 192 -9.37 -2.71 -3.67
CA LEU A 192 -9.47 -1.75 -2.57
C LEU A 192 -8.51 -0.59 -2.83
N ASP A 193 -9.05 0.61 -2.94
CA ASP A 193 -8.29 1.86 -2.99
C ASP A 193 -8.37 2.56 -1.63
N VAL A 194 -7.25 3.02 -1.10
CA VAL A 194 -7.13 3.74 0.18
C VAL A 194 -6.42 5.07 -0.05
N ALA A 195 -7.04 6.17 0.35
CA ALA A 195 -6.47 7.52 0.20
C ALA A 195 -5.19 7.72 1.05
N HIS A 196 -4.27 8.57 0.57
CA HIS A 196 -3.03 8.92 1.30
C HIS A 196 -2.68 10.41 1.26
#